data_0b894fa29a8eae261dc359caff8ec605
#
_entry.id   0b894fa29a8eae261dc359caff8ec605
#
_cell.length_a   1.000
_cell.length_b   1.000
_cell.length_c   1.000
_cell.angle_alpha   90.00
_cell.angle_beta   90.00
_cell.angle_gamma   90.00
#
_symmetry.space_group_name_H-M   'P 1'
#
loop_
_entity.id
_entity.type
_entity.pdbx_description
1 polymer ?
#
loop_
_entity_poly.entity_id
_entity_poly.type
_entity_poly.pdbx_seq_one_letter_code
_entity_poly.pdbx_strand_id
1 'polypeptide(L)'
;MYLLKTILITTLFFNIAFSQKIVVSDSDFSAEVIRDEWGVPHIYGIRDADVSFGLAYAHSQDDFETIQDVVFALRGELGSIYGRESAVNDYYVHAMNFWGMVNDRYDQEIPPAVKILCEGYAAGINKFVSDFPERKKKTFKKVTAKDIVVGFSHRMPMMFGIDGILKKLAKDKPPEFIGVGGGEQQQGPFDMIASNVMAVAPQRSSDGYTRLWINTHQPWDGPVAWYEAYLKSEEGWDFYGALFPGSPVPLIGHNKYLGWSHTVNSPDLVDVYKLTVNKQNPNQYWFEGYWKDMDIRPVKIKVKFVGPFSWTFSRLVKSSIHGPILEFDHGTYALRISSLKDLRFIEQWYRMGKARN
;
A
#
# COMPACT_ATOMS: atom_id res chain seq x y z
N MET A 1 -30.99 -9.51 -66.19
CA MET A 1 -31.39 -9.17 -64.76
C MET A 1 -30.71 -10.18 -63.86
N TYR A 2 -29.49 -9.82 -63.37
CA TYR A 2 -28.63 -10.71 -62.66
C TYR A 2 -28.83 -10.43 -61.17
N LEU A 3 -29.24 -11.45 -60.37
CA LEU A 3 -29.28 -11.45 -58.91
C LEU A 3 -27.89 -11.77 -58.42
N LEU A 4 -27.19 -10.78 -57.82
CA LEU A 4 -25.99 -11.01 -57.02
C LEU A 4 -26.43 -11.52 -55.65
N LYS A 5 -26.11 -12.77 -55.34
CA LYS A 5 -26.20 -13.31 -53.96
C LYS A 5 -24.92 -12.93 -53.24
N THR A 6 -25.03 -11.98 -52.32
CA THR A 6 -23.97 -11.65 -51.37
C THR A 6 -23.95 -12.71 -50.29
N ILE A 7 -22.92 -13.54 -50.27
CA ILE A 7 -22.65 -14.49 -49.17
C ILE A 7 -21.93 -13.70 -48.07
N LEU A 8 -22.62 -13.46 -46.98
CA LEU A 8 -22.04 -12.89 -45.75
C LEU A 8 -21.32 -14.02 -44.99
N ILE A 9 -20.00 -14.09 -45.12
CA ILE A 9 -19.19 -15.00 -44.30
C ILE A 9 -18.98 -14.33 -42.93
N THR A 10 -19.79 -14.76 -41.99
CA THR A 10 -19.59 -14.41 -40.56
C THR A 10 -18.47 -15.29 -40.04
N THR A 11 -17.25 -14.76 -39.97
CA THR A 11 -16.14 -15.40 -39.30
C THR A 11 -16.37 -15.27 -37.79
N LEU A 12 -16.90 -16.32 -37.18
CA LEU A 12 -16.85 -16.47 -35.71
C LEU A 12 -15.39 -16.65 -35.35
N PHE A 13 -14.78 -15.62 -34.80
CA PHE A 13 -13.55 -15.77 -34.03
C PHE A 13 -13.91 -16.47 -32.72
N PHE A 14 -13.73 -17.77 -32.66
CA PHE A 14 -13.57 -18.47 -31.41
C PHE A 14 -12.24 -17.99 -30.79
N ASN A 15 -12.29 -17.05 -29.84
CA ASN A 15 -11.20 -16.84 -28.93
C ASN A 15 -11.10 -18.10 -28.08
N ILE A 16 -10.29 -19.05 -28.52
CA ILE A 16 -9.80 -20.11 -27.64
C ILE A 16 -8.87 -19.37 -26.69
N ALA A 17 -9.33 -19.18 -25.46
CA ALA A 17 -8.52 -18.67 -24.38
C ALA A 17 -7.43 -19.71 -24.08
N PHE A 18 -6.29 -19.61 -24.77
CA PHE A 18 -5.11 -20.35 -24.40
C PHE A 18 -4.63 -19.77 -23.08
N SER A 19 -4.54 -20.60 -22.05
CA SER A 19 -3.82 -20.26 -20.82
C SER A 19 -2.43 -19.74 -21.21
N GLN A 20 -2.20 -18.45 -20.99
CA GLN A 20 -0.94 -17.81 -21.38
C GLN A 20 0.11 -18.15 -20.31
N LYS A 21 1.05 -19.00 -20.67
CA LYS A 21 2.17 -19.36 -19.83
C LYS A 21 3.40 -18.56 -20.22
N ILE A 22 4.01 -17.88 -19.26
CA ILE A 22 5.31 -17.23 -19.41
C ILE A 22 6.25 -17.65 -18.29
N VAL A 23 7.54 -17.71 -18.59
CA VAL A 23 8.61 -17.78 -17.59
C VAL A 23 9.28 -16.42 -17.55
N VAL A 24 9.27 -15.78 -16.40
CA VAL A 24 9.95 -14.50 -16.17
C VAL A 24 11.15 -14.74 -15.27
N SER A 25 12.33 -14.20 -15.62
CA SER A 25 13.55 -14.36 -14.84
C SER A 25 14.48 -13.15 -14.98
N ASP A 26 15.30 -12.97 -13.96
CA ASP A 26 16.50 -12.12 -14.00
C ASP A 26 17.72 -12.93 -13.51
N SER A 27 18.76 -12.26 -13.00
CA SER A 27 19.97 -12.94 -12.49
C SER A 27 19.73 -13.73 -11.20
N ASP A 28 18.75 -13.34 -10.39
CA ASP A 28 18.57 -13.80 -9.00
C ASP A 28 17.24 -14.52 -8.76
N PHE A 29 16.22 -14.25 -9.58
CA PHE A 29 14.85 -14.75 -9.40
C PHE A 29 14.28 -15.32 -10.70
N SER A 30 13.43 -16.34 -10.55
CA SER A 30 12.71 -16.94 -11.68
C SER A 30 11.36 -17.46 -11.26
N ALA A 31 10.31 -17.12 -12.02
CA ALA A 31 8.96 -17.60 -11.77
C ALA A 31 8.25 -17.99 -13.06
N GLU A 32 7.35 -18.95 -12.94
CA GLU A 32 6.37 -19.27 -13.97
C GLU A 32 5.05 -18.56 -13.66
N VAL A 33 4.49 -17.86 -14.64
CA VAL A 33 3.20 -17.18 -14.54
C VAL A 33 2.27 -17.80 -15.57
N ILE A 34 1.16 -18.36 -15.12
CA ILE A 34 0.10 -18.93 -15.96
C ILE A 34 -1.18 -18.14 -15.68
N ARG A 35 -1.79 -17.58 -16.72
CA ARG A 35 -3.08 -16.93 -16.57
C ARG A 35 -4.21 -17.89 -16.90
N ASP A 36 -5.22 -17.93 -16.03
CA ASP A 36 -6.44 -18.69 -16.27
C ASP A 36 -7.38 -18.00 -17.30
N GLU A 37 -8.55 -18.58 -17.49
CA GLU A 37 -9.55 -18.05 -18.44
C GLU A 37 -10.11 -16.66 -18.07
N TRP A 38 -9.93 -16.27 -16.80
CA TRP A 38 -10.35 -14.95 -16.28
C TRP A 38 -9.20 -13.94 -16.28
N GLY A 39 -7.99 -14.38 -16.66
CA GLY A 39 -6.78 -13.57 -16.64
C GLY A 39 -6.09 -13.51 -15.27
N VAL A 40 -6.60 -14.22 -14.26
CA VAL A 40 -5.98 -14.28 -12.93
C VAL A 40 -4.63 -14.99 -13.03
N PRO A 41 -3.53 -14.40 -12.53
CA PRO A 41 -2.23 -15.01 -12.59
C PRO A 41 -2.05 -16.08 -11.51
N HIS A 42 -1.64 -17.26 -11.92
CA HIS A 42 -1.14 -18.34 -11.10
C HIS A 42 0.39 -18.35 -11.17
N ILE A 43 1.04 -18.12 -10.06
CA ILE A 43 2.48 -17.86 -10.00
C ILE A 43 3.17 -18.99 -9.25
N TYR A 44 4.15 -19.59 -9.90
CA TYR A 44 4.91 -20.72 -9.39
C TYR A 44 6.40 -20.38 -9.32
N GLY A 45 7.03 -20.73 -8.22
CA GLY A 45 8.46 -20.54 -8.00
C GLY A 45 9.05 -21.58 -7.07
N ILE A 46 10.38 -21.72 -7.06
CA ILE A 46 11.06 -22.58 -6.11
C ILE A 46 11.01 -21.95 -4.72
N ARG A 47 11.42 -20.69 -4.63
CA ARG A 47 11.42 -19.91 -3.38
C ARG A 47 10.19 -19.00 -3.31
N ASP A 48 9.80 -18.63 -2.09
CA ASP A 48 8.77 -17.61 -1.88
C ASP A 48 9.13 -16.28 -2.56
N ALA A 49 10.42 -15.94 -2.57
CA ALA A 49 10.93 -14.76 -3.24
C ALA A 49 10.78 -14.80 -4.77
N ASP A 50 10.91 -15.99 -5.39
CA ASP A 50 10.66 -16.17 -6.81
C ASP A 50 9.18 -15.96 -7.14
N VAL A 51 8.28 -16.44 -6.28
CA VAL A 51 6.84 -16.21 -6.41
C VAL A 51 6.53 -14.72 -6.27
N SER A 52 7.14 -14.03 -5.30
CA SER A 52 6.99 -12.60 -5.10
C SER A 52 7.48 -11.79 -6.31
N PHE A 53 8.59 -12.22 -6.94
CA PHE A 53 9.11 -11.65 -8.19
C PHE A 53 8.10 -11.80 -9.34
N GLY A 54 7.59 -13.00 -9.55
CA GLY A 54 6.58 -13.28 -10.59
C GLY A 54 5.29 -12.51 -10.36
N LEU A 55 4.84 -12.39 -9.10
CA LEU A 55 3.67 -11.61 -8.70
C LEU A 55 3.82 -10.14 -9.08
N ALA A 56 4.95 -9.54 -8.73
CA ALA A 56 5.22 -8.14 -9.04
C ALA A 56 5.29 -7.87 -10.54
N TYR A 57 5.88 -8.79 -11.29
CA TYR A 57 5.93 -8.70 -12.75
C TYR A 57 4.53 -8.80 -13.38
N ALA A 58 3.74 -9.82 -12.98
CA ALA A 58 2.38 -10.02 -13.50
C ALA A 58 1.47 -8.83 -13.15
N HIS A 59 1.53 -8.32 -11.91
CA HIS A 59 0.76 -7.14 -11.51
C HIS A 59 1.20 -5.90 -12.28
N SER A 60 2.50 -5.75 -12.55
CA SER A 60 3.01 -4.64 -13.39
C SER A 60 2.56 -4.76 -14.86
N GLN A 61 2.36 -5.97 -15.38
CA GLN A 61 1.77 -6.11 -16.72
C GLN A 61 0.34 -5.53 -16.79
N ASP A 62 -0.44 -5.74 -15.73
CA ASP A 62 -1.84 -5.37 -15.68
C ASP A 62 -2.05 -3.91 -15.25
N ASP A 63 -1.35 -3.44 -14.20
CA ASP A 63 -1.55 -2.10 -13.63
C ASP A 63 -0.23 -1.44 -13.14
N PHE A 64 0.72 -1.31 -14.04
CA PHE A 64 1.99 -0.63 -13.70
C PHE A 64 1.81 0.83 -13.31
N GLU A 65 0.81 1.50 -13.85
CA GLU A 65 0.62 2.94 -13.60
C GLU A 65 0.27 3.19 -12.13
N THR A 66 -0.63 2.38 -11.56
CA THR A 66 -0.95 2.46 -10.13
C THR A 66 0.26 2.07 -9.27
N ILE A 67 0.98 0.99 -9.62
CA ILE A 67 2.19 0.59 -8.89
C ILE A 67 3.23 1.70 -8.90
N GLN A 68 3.45 2.33 -10.06
CA GLN A 68 4.37 3.46 -10.21
C GLN A 68 3.98 4.65 -9.34
N ASP A 69 2.69 4.99 -9.30
CA ASP A 69 2.18 6.09 -8.51
C ASP A 69 2.27 5.80 -7.01
N VAL A 70 2.05 4.54 -6.59
CA VAL A 70 2.32 4.10 -5.21
C VAL A 70 3.78 4.30 -4.85
N VAL A 71 4.72 3.97 -5.75
CA VAL A 71 6.16 4.18 -5.52
C VAL A 71 6.50 5.67 -5.41
N PHE A 72 5.92 6.54 -6.23
CA PHE A 72 6.08 7.98 -6.07
C PHE A 72 5.48 8.49 -4.76
N ALA A 73 4.31 7.98 -4.37
CA ALA A 73 3.64 8.37 -3.12
C ALA A 73 4.50 8.07 -1.90
N LEU A 74 4.97 6.82 -1.76
CA LEU A 74 5.78 6.41 -0.60
C LEU A 74 7.15 7.08 -0.53
N ARG A 75 7.67 7.58 -1.67
CA ARG A 75 8.91 8.36 -1.75
C ARG A 75 8.71 9.85 -1.48
N GLY A 76 7.47 10.33 -1.38
CA GLY A 76 7.18 11.75 -1.29
C GLY A 76 7.56 12.52 -2.55
N GLU A 77 7.31 11.94 -3.71
CA GLU A 77 7.66 12.48 -5.03
C GLU A 77 6.42 12.83 -5.88
N LEU A 78 5.18 12.65 -5.38
CA LEU A 78 3.95 12.94 -6.14
C LEU A 78 3.84 14.40 -6.56
N GLY A 79 4.23 15.33 -5.71
CA GLY A 79 4.22 16.76 -6.03
C GLY A 79 5.09 17.11 -7.23
N SER A 80 6.17 16.36 -7.45
CA SER A 80 7.07 16.54 -8.60
C SER A 80 6.47 16.03 -9.92
N ILE A 81 5.44 15.20 -9.85
CA ILE A 81 4.75 14.59 -11.01
C ILE A 81 3.44 15.34 -11.29
N TYR A 82 2.60 15.50 -10.26
CA TYR A 82 1.21 15.95 -10.37
C TYR A 82 0.96 17.37 -9.85
N GLY A 83 1.95 18.00 -9.20
CA GLY A 83 1.86 19.38 -8.78
C GLY A 83 1.42 19.58 -7.33
N ARG A 84 0.87 20.78 -7.05
CA ARG A 84 0.69 21.29 -5.70
C ARG A 84 -0.22 20.44 -4.81
N GLU A 85 -1.33 19.98 -5.33
CA GLU A 85 -2.30 19.20 -4.54
C GLU A 85 -1.69 17.87 -4.05
N SER A 86 -0.91 17.22 -4.91
CA SER A 86 -0.22 15.97 -4.56
C SER A 86 0.98 16.15 -3.63
N ALA A 87 1.51 17.38 -3.51
CA ALA A 87 2.61 17.69 -2.59
C ALA A 87 2.23 17.57 -1.10
N VAL A 88 0.93 17.50 -0.79
CA VAL A 88 0.43 17.20 0.56
C VAL A 88 0.88 15.81 1.01
N ASN A 89 0.82 14.83 0.12
CA ASN A 89 1.36 13.49 0.38
C ASN A 89 2.87 13.53 0.65
N ASP A 90 3.62 14.32 -0.12
CA ASP A 90 5.06 14.43 0.06
C ASP A 90 5.41 15.01 1.43
N TYR A 91 4.66 16.03 1.86
CA TYR A 91 4.79 16.56 3.21
C TYR A 91 4.44 15.52 4.28
N TYR A 92 3.36 14.76 4.10
CA TYR A 92 2.97 13.67 5.00
C TYR A 92 4.08 12.62 5.15
N VAL A 93 4.67 12.14 4.04
CA VAL A 93 5.77 11.18 4.07
C VAL A 93 6.94 11.67 4.92
N HIS A 94 7.29 12.95 4.74
CA HIS A 94 8.39 13.56 5.49
C HIS A 94 8.03 13.81 6.96
N ALA A 95 6.82 14.28 7.25
CA ALA A 95 6.35 14.54 8.61
C ALA A 95 6.31 13.25 9.44
N MET A 96 5.82 12.16 8.87
CA MET A 96 5.78 10.84 9.51
C MET A 96 7.14 10.14 9.61
N ASN A 97 8.14 10.61 8.86
CA ASN A 97 9.50 10.06 8.85
C ASN A 97 9.61 8.58 8.46
N PHE A 98 8.78 8.10 7.55
CA PHE A 98 8.77 6.68 7.16
C PHE A 98 10.15 6.20 6.68
N TRP A 99 10.82 6.96 5.83
CA TRP A 99 12.14 6.62 5.32
C TRP A 99 13.22 6.59 6.39
N GLY A 100 13.20 7.54 7.32
CA GLY A 100 14.13 7.54 8.47
C GLY A 100 13.95 6.26 9.29
N MET A 101 12.72 5.96 9.68
CA MET A 101 12.42 4.76 10.47
C MET A 101 12.84 3.46 9.79
N VAL A 102 12.55 3.32 8.48
CA VAL A 102 12.92 2.11 7.74
C VAL A 102 14.43 2.05 7.56
N ASN A 103 15.11 3.14 7.23
CA ASN A 103 16.56 3.14 7.05
C ASN A 103 17.32 2.75 8.33
N ASP A 104 16.86 3.24 9.47
CA ASP A 104 17.52 3.02 10.76
C ASP A 104 17.31 1.60 11.31
N ARG A 105 16.18 0.97 10.97
CA ARG A 105 15.72 -0.25 11.65
C ARG A 105 15.58 -1.48 10.72
N TYR A 106 15.62 -1.29 9.41
CA TYR A 106 15.42 -2.34 8.42
C TYR A 106 16.29 -3.58 8.65
N ASP A 107 17.61 -3.34 8.87
CA ASP A 107 18.56 -4.43 8.98
C ASP A 107 18.41 -5.25 10.26
N GLN A 108 17.89 -4.64 11.30
CA GLN A 108 17.75 -5.25 12.62
C GLN A 108 16.37 -5.89 12.84
N GLU A 109 15.31 -5.31 12.27
CA GLU A 109 13.94 -5.69 12.60
C GLU A 109 13.24 -6.51 11.51
N ILE A 110 13.64 -6.36 10.25
CA ILE A 110 13.02 -7.15 9.17
C ILE A 110 13.71 -8.51 9.07
N PRO A 111 12.95 -9.62 9.24
CA PRO A 111 13.51 -10.98 9.13
C PRO A 111 14.11 -11.25 7.76
N PRO A 112 15.19 -12.07 7.64
CA PRO A 112 15.82 -12.39 6.37
C PRO A 112 14.86 -12.91 5.30
N ALA A 113 13.90 -13.77 5.66
CA ALA A 113 12.89 -14.27 4.74
C ALA A 113 11.99 -13.17 4.17
N VAL A 114 11.67 -12.14 4.96
CA VAL A 114 10.87 -11.00 4.50
C VAL A 114 11.71 -10.05 3.66
N LYS A 115 13.00 -9.89 3.97
CA LYS A 115 13.92 -9.07 3.15
C LYS A 115 14.00 -9.63 1.73
N ILE A 116 14.30 -10.92 1.60
CA ILE A 116 14.44 -11.55 0.27
C ILE A 116 13.10 -11.60 -0.49
N LEU A 117 11.97 -11.73 0.22
CA LEU A 117 10.63 -11.60 -0.36
C LEU A 117 10.43 -10.20 -0.98
N CYS A 118 10.78 -9.14 -0.24
CA CYS A 118 10.68 -7.76 -0.72
C CYS A 118 11.70 -7.46 -1.85
N GLU A 119 12.88 -8.10 -1.83
CA GLU A 119 13.86 -8.02 -2.91
C GLU A 119 13.29 -8.64 -4.19
N GLY A 120 12.68 -9.83 -4.11
CA GLY A 120 12.01 -10.47 -5.23
C GLY A 120 10.91 -9.59 -5.82
N TYR A 121 10.04 -9.02 -4.98
CA TYR A 121 8.98 -8.13 -5.44
C TYR A 121 9.53 -6.88 -6.15
N ALA A 122 10.52 -6.22 -5.55
CA ALA A 122 11.18 -5.06 -6.15
C ALA A 122 11.87 -5.42 -7.49
N ALA A 123 12.51 -6.59 -7.55
CA ALA A 123 13.13 -7.11 -8.77
C ALA A 123 12.09 -7.35 -9.87
N GLY A 124 10.91 -7.90 -9.55
CA GLY A 124 9.82 -8.11 -10.51
C GLY A 124 9.31 -6.80 -11.14
N ILE A 125 9.11 -5.74 -10.34
CA ILE A 125 8.78 -4.41 -10.87
C ILE A 125 9.92 -3.91 -11.78
N ASN A 126 11.16 -4.01 -11.34
CA ASN A 126 12.32 -3.54 -12.12
C ASN A 126 12.50 -4.33 -13.42
N LYS A 127 12.23 -5.63 -13.41
CA LYS A 127 12.24 -6.47 -14.61
C LYS A 127 11.19 -6.01 -15.61
N PHE A 128 9.96 -5.76 -15.16
CA PHE A 128 8.92 -5.20 -16.01
C PHE A 128 9.35 -3.86 -16.63
N VAL A 129 9.91 -2.97 -15.84
CA VAL A 129 10.42 -1.67 -16.32
C VAL A 129 11.56 -1.84 -17.33
N SER A 130 12.38 -2.87 -17.17
CA SER A 130 13.45 -3.19 -18.13
C SER A 130 12.92 -3.71 -19.44
N ASP A 131 11.86 -4.53 -19.39
CA ASP A 131 11.23 -5.11 -20.58
C ASP A 131 10.35 -4.11 -21.33
N PHE A 132 9.74 -3.15 -20.62
CA PHE A 132 8.81 -2.13 -21.12
C PHE A 132 9.22 -0.72 -20.68
N PRO A 133 10.40 -0.22 -21.11
CA PRO A 133 10.95 1.05 -20.63
C PRO A 133 10.09 2.28 -20.98
N GLU A 134 9.26 2.18 -22.00
CA GLU A 134 8.32 3.24 -22.43
C GLU A 134 7.14 3.42 -21.45
N ARG A 135 6.80 2.38 -20.66
CA ARG A 135 5.71 2.43 -19.68
C ARG A 135 6.04 3.29 -18.47
N LYS A 136 7.32 3.46 -18.15
CA LYS A 136 7.71 4.23 -16.97
C LYS A 136 7.73 5.74 -17.22
N LYS A 137 7.30 6.51 -16.22
CA LYS A 137 7.54 7.96 -16.19
C LYS A 137 9.05 8.23 -16.13
N LYS A 138 9.52 9.27 -16.81
CA LYS A 138 10.96 9.60 -16.96
C LYS A 138 11.72 9.67 -15.63
N THR A 139 11.07 10.10 -14.57
CA THR A 139 11.67 10.26 -13.24
C THR A 139 11.61 9.00 -12.39
N PHE A 140 10.96 7.92 -12.85
CA PHE A 140 10.84 6.68 -12.10
C PHE A 140 12.21 6.01 -11.94
N LYS A 141 12.59 5.74 -10.71
CA LYS A 141 13.86 5.14 -10.33
C LYS A 141 13.68 3.67 -9.95
N LYS A 142 14.77 2.90 -10.00
CA LYS A 142 14.81 1.51 -9.55
C LYS A 142 14.14 1.37 -8.17
N VAL A 143 13.26 0.37 -8.05
CA VAL A 143 12.58 0.01 -6.80
C VAL A 143 13.49 -0.88 -5.98
N THR A 144 13.45 -0.73 -4.67
CA THR A 144 14.25 -1.49 -3.69
C THR A 144 13.34 -2.19 -2.69
N ALA A 145 13.85 -3.15 -1.97
CA ALA A 145 13.11 -3.82 -0.89
C ALA A 145 12.64 -2.84 0.20
N LYS A 146 13.43 -1.78 0.47
CA LYS A 146 13.02 -0.73 1.42
C LYS A 146 11.81 0.06 0.94
N ASP A 147 11.65 0.29 -0.36
CA ASP A 147 10.42 0.91 -0.90
C ASP A 147 9.18 0.08 -0.55
N ILE A 148 9.28 -1.24 -0.62
CA ILE A 148 8.17 -2.16 -0.31
C ILE A 148 7.79 -2.05 1.18
N VAL A 149 8.76 -2.02 2.08
CA VAL A 149 8.51 -1.85 3.53
C VAL A 149 7.95 -0.46 3.83
N VAL A 150 8.51 0.60 3.24
CA VAL A 150 7.99 1.97 3.38
C VAL A 150 6.55 2.06 2.86
N GLY A 151 6.21 1.34 1.80
CA GLY A 151 4.86 1.31 1.24
C GLY A 151 3.80 0.84 2.23
N PHE A 152 4.11 -0.15 3.05
CA PHE A 152 3.22 -0.57 4.15
C PHE A 152 3.15 0.49 5.26
N SER A 153 4.29 0.99 5.72
CA SER A 153 4.34 2.03 6.76
C SER A 153 3.58 3.30 6.33
N HIS A 154 3.66 3.68 5.05
CA HIS A 154 2.94 4.82 4.48
C HIS A 154 1.41 4.60 4.47
N ARG A 155 0.96 3.39 4.08
CA ARG A 155 -0.45 3.07 3.88
C ARG A 155 -1.20 2.81 5.18
N MET A 156 -0.56 2.16 6.15
CA MET A 156 -1.26 1.71 7.37
C MET A 156 -1.93 2.83 8.17
N PRO A 157 -1.30 4.00 8.43
CA PRO A 157 -2.00 5.09 9.12
C PRO A 157 -3.22 5.62 8.36
N MET A 158 -3.20 5.58 7.02
CA MET A 158 -4.37 5.95 6.20
C MET A 158 -5.53 4.98 6.43
N MET A 159 -5.26 3.69 6.54
CA MET A 159 -6.28 2.68 6.86
C MET A 159 -6.82 2.82 8.29
N PHE A 160 -6.12 3.55 9.16
CA PHE A 160 -6.57 3.87 10.51
C PHE A 160 -7.28 5.23 10.62
N GLY A 161 -7.63 5.86 9.49
CA GLY A 161 -8.42 7.09 9.46
C GLY A 161 -7.64 8.37 9.76
N ILE A 162 -6.31 8.36 9.62
CA ILE A 162 -5.48 9.55 9.84
C ILE A 162 -5.89 10.73 8.95
N ASP A 163 -6.36 10.46 7.74
CA ASP A 163 -6.81 11.48 6.80
C ASP A 163 -8.02 12.28 7.32
N GLY A 164 -8.96 11.63 7.98
CA GLY A 164 -10.09 12.28 8.65
C GLY A 164 -9.64 13.21 9.78
N ILE A 165 -8.65 12.77 10.58
CA ILE A 165 -8.05 13.57 11.64
C ILE A 165 -7.31 14.79 11.07
N LEU A 166 -6.51 14.57 10.02
CA LEU A 166 -5.79 15.66 9.36
C LEU A 166 -6.73 16.69 8.76
N LYS A 167 -7.85 16.29 8.16
CA LYS A 167 -8.89 17.17 7.66
C LYS A 167 -9.57 17.97 8.79
N LYS A 168 -9.81 17.37 9.96
CA LYS A 168 -10.34 18.08 11.14
C LYS A 168 -9.37 19.13 11.65
N LEU A 169 -8.09 18.79 11.75
CA LEU A 169 -7.03 19.71 12.18
C LEU A 169 -6.80 20.85 11.20
N ALA A 170 -6.99 20.63 9.91
CA ALA A 170 -6.79 21.64 8.87
C ALA A 170 -7.93 22.69 8.76
N LYS A 171 -9.01 22.57 9.56
CA LYS A 171 -10.06 23.57 9.63
C LYS A 171 -9.59 24.83 10.39
N ASP A 172 -10.20 25.96 10.14
CA ASP A 172 -9.84 27.25 10.75
C ASP A 172 -10.13 27.33 12.27
N LYS A 173 -10.82 26.36 12.83
CA LYS A 173 -11.18 26.29 14.26
C LYS A 173 -10.52 25.08 14.92
N PRO A 174 -10.19 25.18 16.22
CA PRO A 174 -9.73 24.02 16.98
C PRO A 174 -10.71 22.86 16.84
N PRO A 175 -10.22 21.63 16.61
CA PRO A 175 -11.09 20.49 16.56
C PRO A 175 -11.75 20.23 17.93
N GLU A 176 -13.03 19.93 17.93
CA GLU A 176 -13.68 19.33 19.09
C GLU A 176 -13.30 17.84 19.11
N PHE A 177 -12.42 17.47 20.02
CA PHE A 177 -12.12 16.06 20.28
C PHE A 177 -13.13 15.55 21.30
N ILE A 178 -14.02 14.68 20.84
CA ILE A 178 -14.91 13.94 21.70
C ILE A 178 -14.07 12.80 22.30
N GLY A 179 -14.04 12.72 23.63
CA GLY A 179 -13.34 11.65 24.35
C GLY A 179 -13.86 10.27 23.93
N VAL A 180 -12.98 9.31 24.09
CA VAL A 180 -13.08 7.87 23.85
C VAL A 180 -14.50 7.33 23.56
N GLY A 181 -14.74 6.80 22.36
CA GLY A 181 -15.80 5.82 22.11
C GLY A 181 -16.99 6.24 21.27
N GLY A 182 -16.93 7.29 20.48
CA GLY A 182 -18.06 7.70 19.65
C GLY A 182 -17.66 8.55 18.44
N GLY A 183 -16.71 8.09 17.66
CA GLY A 183 -16.36 8.78 16.42
C GLY A 183 -17.48 8.65 15.40
N GLU A 184 -18.21 9.75 15.11
CA GLU A 184 -18.90 9.85 13.83
C GLU A 184 -17.88 9.55 12.73
N GLN A 185 -18.11 8.48 11.99
CA GLN A 185 -17.35 8.19 10.77
C GLN A 185 -17.51 9.38 9.84
N GLN A 186 -16.46 10.15 9.64
CA GLN A 186 -16.47 11.27 8.71
C GLN A 186 -16.03 10.82 7.34
N GLN A 187 -16.84 11.20 6.35
CA GLN A 187 -16.69 10.86 4.95
C GLN A 187 -15.38 11.40 4.36
N GLY A 188 -14.39 10.53 4.20
CA GLY A 188 -13.18 10.70 3.40
C GLY A 188 -13.23 9.82 2.14
N PRO A 189 -12.25 9.86 1.27
CA PRO A 189 -12.20 8.95 0.12
C PRO A 189 -12.15 7.46 0.51
N PHE A 190 -11.87 7.16 1.79
CA PHE A 190 -11.94 5.82 2.36
C PHE A 190 -13.21 5.57 3.18
N ASP A 191 -14.14 6.51 3.30
CA ASP A 191 -15.31 6.43 4.19
C ASP A 191 -16.44 5.52 3.66
N MET A 192 -16.38 5.18 2.38
CA MET A 192 -17.27 4.18 1.77
C MET A 192 -16.74 2.75 1.93
N ILE A 193 -15.63 2.58 2.66
CA ILE A 193 -15.00 1.29 2.83
C ILE A 193 -15.70 0.55 3.96
N ALA A 194 -16.59 -0.34 3.59
CA ALA A 194 -17.11 -1.40 4.44
C ALA A 194 -16.62 -2.73 3.85
N SER A 195 -16.99 -3.84 4.48
CA SER A 195 -16.74 -5.17 3.94
C SER A 195 -17.61 -6.17 4.65
N ASN A 196 -17.93 -7.27 3.98
CA ASN A 196 -18.64 -8.38 4.58
C ASN A 196 -17.81 -9.66 4.40
N VAL A 197 -17.82 -10.50 5.41
CA VAL A 197 -17.24 -11.84 5.33
C VAL A 197 -18.18 -12.84 5.99
N MET A 198 -18.39 -13.99 5.34
CA MET A 198 -19.16 -15.08 5.89
C MET A 198 -18.42 -16.39 5.71
N ALA A 199 -18.37 -17.19 6.77
CA ALA A 199 -17.85 -18.54 6.75
C ALA A 199 -18.98 -19.55 6.96
N VAL A 200 -19.07 -20.55 6.10
CA VAL A 200 -20.03 -21.64 6.21
C VAL A 200 -19.27 -22.91 6.56
N ALA A 201 -19.58 -23.46 7.73
CA ALA A 201 -18.98 -24.70 8.21
C ALA A 201 -19.41 -25.91 7.35
N PRO A 202 -18.59 -26.98 7.26
CA PRO A 202 -18.85 -28.16 6.44
C PRO A 202 -20.23 -28.80 6.71
N GLN A 203 -20.69 -28.79 7.97
CA GLN A 203 -21.97 -29.37 8.38
C GLN A 203 -23.19 -28.62 7.85
N ARG A 204 -22.98 -27.39 7.37
CA ARG A 204 -24.03 -26.51 6.79
C ARG A 204 -23.92 -26.37 5.28
N SER A 205 -22.98 -27.09 4.67
CA SER A 205 -22.75 -27.11 3.24
C SER A 205 -23.28 -28.43 2.66
N SER A 206 -23.94 -28.37 1.51
CA SER A 206 -24.54 -29.56 0.87
C SER A 206 -23.50 -30.60 0.41
N ASP A 207 -22.26 -30.19 0.19
CA ASP A 207 -21.15 -31.04 -0.29
C ASP A 207 -20.06 -31.26 0.77
N GLY A 208 -20.27 -30.78 2.02
CA GLY A 208 -19.35 -30.99 3.12
C GLY A 208 -18.07 -30.13 3.08
N TYR A 209 -17.99 -29.13 2.21
CA TYR A 209 -16.86 -28.21 2.16
C TYR A 209 -17.11 -26.93 2.96
N THR A 210 -16.06 -26.43 3.61
CA THR A 210 -16.07 -25.05 4.17
C THR A 210 -16.10 -24.04 3.03
N ARG A 211 -16.91 -23.01 3.19
CA ARG A 211 -16.95 -21.88 2.27
C ARG A 211 -16.61 -20.59 3.01
N LEU A 212 -15.78 -19.80 2.37
CA LEU A 212 -15.45 -18.46 2.79
C LEU A 212 -15.91 -17.49 1.70
N TRP A 213 -16.93 -16.70 2.02
CA TRP A 213 -17.39 -15.62 1.15
C TRP A 213 -16.77 -14.32 1.61
N ILE A 214 -16.06 -13.64 0.70
CA ILE A 214 -15.35 -12.39 0.91
C ILE A 214 -15.98 -11.35 -0.01
N ASN A 215 -16.47 -10.25 0.56
CA ASN A 215 -17.00 -9.11 -0.17
C ASN A 215 -16.41 -7.83 0.38
N THR A 216 -15.38 -7.35 -0.28
CA THR A 216 -14.70 -6.10 0.05
C THR A 216 -15.36 -4.95 -0.71
N HIS A 217 -15.56 -3.81 -0.04
CA HIS A 217 -16.12 -2.62 -0.66
C HIS A 217 -14.98 -1.63 -0.98
N GLN A 218 -13.97 -2.10 -1.68
CA GLN A 218 -12.83 -1.29 -2.11
C GLN A 218 -13.08 -0.67 -3.50
N PRO A 219 -12.43 0.45 -3.83
CA PRO A 219 -12.42 1.00 -5.19
C PRO A 219 -11.96 -0.04 -6.22
N TRP A 220 -12.48 0.09 -7.44
CA TRP A 220 -12.13 -0.80 -8.55
C TRP A 220 -10.80 -0.47 -9.21
N ASP A 221 -10.28 0.73 -8.95
CA ASP A 221 -9.00 1.23 -9.45
C ASP A 221 -8.23 1.99 -8.36
N GLY A 222 -6.96 2.27 -8.61
CA GLY A 222 -6.09 3.03 -7.72
C GLY A 222 -5.43 2.20 -6.62
N PRO A 223 -4.82 2.87 -5.61
CA PRO A 223 -3.83 2.24 -4.73
C PRO A 223 -4.39 1.23 -3.73
N VAL A 224 -5.70 1.09 -3.64
CA VAL A 224 -6.39 0.12 -2.78
C VAL A 224 -7.35 -0.79 -3.56
N ALA A 225 -7.26 -0.81 -4.89
CA ALA A 225 -7.93 -1.80 -5.71
C ALA A 225 -7.34 -3.20 -5.46
N TRP A 226 -8.20 -4.20 -5.49
CA TRP A 226 -7.77 -5.58 -5.30
C TRP A 226 -7.20 -6.19 -6.58
N TYR A 227 -6.05 -6.81 -6.46
CA TYR A 227 -5.44 -7.66 -7.47
C TYR A 227 -5.45 -9.11 -6.99
N GLU A 228 -6.08 -9.99 -7.72
CA GLU A 228 -6.26 -11.40 -7.39
C GLU A 228 -5.11 -12.22 -7.96
N ALA A 229 -4.60 -13.19 -7.19
CA ALA A 229 -3.53 -14.08 -7.62
C ALA A 229 -3.53 -15.40 -6.85
N TYR A 230 -3.03 -16.46 -7.50
CA TYR A 230 -2.63 -17.71 -6.85
C TYR A 230 -1.12 -17.81 -6.78
N LEU A 231 -0.60 -18.11 -5.60
CA LEU A 231 0.82 -18.11 -5.28
C LEU A 231 1.24 -19.49 -4.79
N LYS A 232 2.27 -20.10 -5.42
CA LYS A 232 2.77 -21.40 -5.01
C LYS A 232 4.27 -21.48 -5.10
N SER A 233 4.92 -21.89 -4.00
CA SER A 233 6.35 -22.15 -3.91
C SER A 233 6.62 -23.58 -3.38
N GLU A 234 7.85 -24.07 -3.61
CA GLU A 234 8.33 -25.31 -2.99
C GLU A 234 8.67 -25.10 -1.50
N GLU A 235 8.84 -23.87 -1.04
CA GLU A 235 9.01 -23.52 0.38
C GLU A 235 7.69 -23.55 1.18
N GLY A 236 6.57 -23.93 0.55
CA GLY A 236 5.28 -24.18 1.18
C GLY A 236 4.33 -23.00 1.21
N TRP A 237 4.56 -21.99 0.40
CA TRP A 237 3.53 -20.99 0.11
C TRP A 237 2.55 -21.57 -0.90
N ASP A 238 1.31 -21.69 -0.53
CA ASP A 238 0.22 -22.24 -1.36
C ASP A 238 -1.04 -21.46 -0.99
N PHE A 239 -1.24 -20.33 -1.64
CA PHE A 239 -2.23 -19.33 -1.23
C PHE A 239 -2.96 -18.74 -2.42
N TYR A 240 -4.30 -18.67 -2.33
CA TYR A 240 -5.15 -17.95 -3.26
C TYR A 240 -5.77 -16.74 -2.57
N GLY A 241 -5.64 -15.55 -3.14
CA GLY A 241 -6.19 -14.37 -2.52
C GLY A 241 -5.93 -13.09 -3.28
N ALA A 242 -6.10 -11.97 -2.58
CA ALA A 242 -5.98 -10.66 -3.18
C ALA A 242 -5.07 -9.72 -2.37
N LEU A 243 -4.48 -8.78 -3.08
CA LEU A 243 -3.50 -7.82 -2.55
C LEU A 243 -3.69 -6.44 -3.18
N PHE A 244 -3.12 -5.41 -2.55
CA PHE A 244 -3.09 -4.06 -3.11
C PHE A 244 -1.85 -3.83 -3.97
N PRO A 245 -1.90 -2.90 -4.94
CA PRO A 245 -0.73 -2.50 -5.71
C PRO A 245 0.47 -2.15 -4.81
N GLY A 246 1.62 -2.75 -5.13
CA GLY A 246 2.85 -2.59 -4.33
C GLY A 246 2.95 -3.50 -3.10
N SER A 247 2.04 -4.46 -2.91
CA SER A 247 2.11 -5.45 -1.84
C SER A 247 2.79 -6.74 -2.31
N PRO A 248 3.81 -7.24 -1.60
CA PRO A 248 4.46 -8.51 -1.92
C PRO A 248 3.69 -9.73 -1.38
N VAL A 249 2.59 -9.52 -0.64
CA VAL A 249 1.82 -10.55 0.03
C VAL A 249 0.33 -10.32 -0.13
N PRO A 250 -0.49 -11.38 -0.27
CA PRO A 250 -1.95 -11.27 -0.19
C PRO A 250 -2.39 -10.81 1.21
N LEU A 251 -3.40 -9.96 1.23
CA LEU A 251 -3.97 -9.42 2.47
C LEU A 251 -5.23 -10.16 2.89
N ILE A 252 -5.93 -10.77 1.94
CA ILE A 252 -7.14 -11.58 2.14
C ILE A 252 -7.07 -12.83 1.26
N GLY A 253 -7.79 -13.88 1.64
CA GLY A 253 -7.86 -15.11 0.86
C GLY A 253 -7.74 -16.36 1.71
N HIS A 254 -7.19 -17.43 1.14
CA HIS A 254 -7.06 -18.70 1.85
C HIS A 254 -5.89 -19.54 1.32
N ASN A 255 -5.40 -20.40 2.19
CA ASN A 255 -4.60 -21.56 1.85
C ASN A 255 -5.44 -22.84 2.06
N LYS A 256 -4.79 -23.99 2.01
CA LYS A 256 -5.45 -25.30 2.21
C LYS A 256 -6.08 -25.47 3.60
N TYR A 257 -5.60 -24.73 4.61
CA TYR A 257 -5.94 -24.95 6.02
C TYR A 257 -6.78 -23.82 6.60
N LEU A 258 -6.54 -22.62 6.16
CA LEU A 258 -7.04 -21.40 6.79
C LEU A 258 -7.43 -20.38 5.73
N GLY A 259 -8.54 -19.68 5.96
CA GLY A 259 -8.94 -18.52 5.16
C GLY A 259 -9.34 -17.36 6.05
N TRP A 260 -9.12 -16.15 5.56
CA TRP A 260 -9.49 -14.91 6.26
C TRP A 260 -9.81 -13.78 5.32
N SER A 261 -10.51 -12.81 5.87
CA SER A 261 -10.70 -11.49 5.28
C SER A 261 -10.67 -10.43 6.39
N HIS A 262 -10.49 -9.19 6.00
CA HIS A 262 -10.54 -8.05 6.90
C HIS A 262 -11.80 -7.23 6.59
N THR A 263 -12.55 -6.90 7.62
CA THR A 263 -13.62 -5.90 7.56
C THR A 263 -13.16 -4.63 8.25
N VAL A 264 -13.85 -3.51 8.00
CA VAL A 264 -13.55 -2.27 8.68
C VAL A 264 -13.81 -2.44 10.17
N ASN A 265 -12.81 -2.09 10.96
CA ASN A 265 -12.86 -2.00 12.40
C ASN A 265 -12.54 -0.55 12.79
N SER A 266 -13.10 -0.07 13.88
CA SER A 266 -12.91 1.31 14.33
C SER A 266 -12.26 1.36 15.73
N PRO A 267 -11.08 0.74 15.92
CA PRO A 267 -10.35 0.88 17.17
C PRO A 267 -9.78 2.29 17.28
N ASP A 268 -9.60 2.75 18.51
CA ASP A 268 -8.91 3.99 18.79
C ASP A 268 -7.39 3.81 18.59
N LEU A 269 -6.89 4.22 17.44
CA LEU A 269 -5.50 4.01 17.04
C LEU A 269 -4.71 5.32 16.88
N VAL A 270 -5.35 6.47 17.06
CA VAL A 270 -4.72 7.78 16.87
C VAL A 270 -5.14 8.76 17.94
N ASP A 271 -4.21 9.13 18.81
CA ASP A 271 -4.38 10.23 19.76
C ASP A 271 -3.87 11.55 19.18
N VAL A 272 -4.53 12.63 19.53
CA VAL A 272 -4.12 13.99 19.19
C VAL A 272 -3.86 14.79 20.45
N TYR A 273 -2.62 15.22 20.63
CA TYR A 273 -2.18 16.02 21.78
C TYR A 273 -2.02 17.47 21.38
N LYS A 274 -2.76 18.37 22.01
CA LYS A 274 -2.50 19.82 21.91
C LYS A 274 -1.31 20.16 22.78
N LEU A 275 -0.23 20.64 22.16
CA LEU A 275 1.00 20.98 22.86
C LEU A 275 0.96 22.41 23.40
N THR A 276 1.45 22.59 24.63
CA THR A 276 1.78 23.92 25.16
C THR A 276 3.19 24.28 24.70
N VAL A 277 3.31 25.19 23.73
CA VAL A 277 4.59 25.63 23.16
C VAL A 277 5.18 26.75 23.99
N ASN A 278 6.50 26.75 24.16
CA ASN A 278 7.22 27.79 24.86
C ASN A 278 7.21 29.10 24.05
N LYS A 279 6.65 30.18 24.62
CA LYS A 279 6.56 31.50 23.97
C LYS A 279 7.93 32.14 23.70
N GLN A 280 8.95 31.81 24.50
CA GLN A 280 10.33 32.34 24.36
C GLN A 280 11.17 31.47 23.40
N ASN A 281 10.83 30.19 23.25
CA ASN A 281 11.49 29.28 22.30
C ASN A 281 10.44 28.39 21.62
N PRO A 282 9.95 28.74 20.42
CA PRO A 282 8.90 28.01 19.73
C PRO A 282 9.29 26.58 19.29
N ASN A 283 10.52 26.17 19.56
CA ASN A 283 11.01 24.82 19.32
C ASN A 283 10.94 23.92 20.57
N GLN A 284 10.28 24.38 21.64
CA GLN A 284 10.08 23.63 22.86
C GLN A 284 8.60 23.50 23.21
N TYR A 285 8.24 22.38 23.81
CA TYR A 285 6.92 22.10 24.35
C TYR A 285 7.00 21.65 25.81
N TRP A 286 5.92 21.91 26.56
CA TRP A 286 5.82 21.51 27.96
C TRP A 286 5.52 20.02 28.07
N PHE A 287 6.33 19.32 28.84
CA PHE A 287 6.16 17.88 29.11
C PHE A 287 6.63 17.55 30.51
N GLU A 288 5.76 16.95 31.32
CA GLU A 288 6.07 16.43 32.67
C GLU A 288 6.83 17.42 33.58
N GLY A 289 6.45 18.70 33.56
CA GLY A 289 7.01 19.72 34.45
C GLY A 289 8.24 20.47 33.91
N TYR A 290 8.66 20.22 32.67
CA TYR A 290 9.80 20.92 32.06
C TYR A 290 9.59 21.21 30.56
N TRP A 291 10.37 22.14 30.04
CA TRP A 291 10.42 22.43 28.59
C TRP A 291 11.31 21.41 27.89
N LYS A 292 10.74 20.70 26.92
CA LYS A 292 11.42 19.69 26.12
C LYS A 292 11.56 20.17 24.69
N ASP A 293 12.77 19.99 24.11
CA ASP A 293 13.02 20.33 22.71
C ASP A 293 12.25 19.42 21.77
N MET A 294 11.75 20.01 20.67
CA MET A 294 11.21 19.26 19.52
C MET A 294 12.37 18.73 18.70
N ASP A 295 12.23 17.54 18.13
CA ASP A 295 13.10 17.08 17.06
C ASP A 295 12.71 17.78 15.75
N ILE A 296 13.66 18.48 15.14
CA ILE A 296 13.41 19.33 13.96
C ILE A 296 14.29 18.89 12.81
N ARG A 297 13.67 18.58 11.67
CA ARG A 297 14.38 18.12 10.48
C ARG A 297 14.04 18.97 9.26
N PRO A 298 15.03 19.50 8.52
CA PRO A 298 14.80 20.15 7.24
C PRO A 298 14.45 19.12 6.18
N VAL A 299 13.41 19.39 5.39
CA VAL A 299 12.97 18.56 4.27
C VAL A 299 12.81 19.41 3.01
N LYS A 300 12.92 18.75 1.85
CA LYS A 300 12.77 19.37 0.54
C LYS A 300 11.63 18.72 -0.20
N ILE A 301 10.65 19.52 -0.62
CA ILE A 301 9.49 19.06 -1.39
C ILE A 301 9.55 19.70 -2.76
N LYS A 302 9.65 18.88 -3.79
CA LYS A 302 9.68 19.33 -5.18
C LYS A 302 8.28 19.36 -5.75
N VAL A 303 7.84 20.47 -6.28
CA VAL A 303 6.50 20.67 -6.83
C VAL A 303 6.59 21.08 -8.29
N LYS A 304 5.88 20.37 -9.16
CA LYS A 304 5.70 20.72 -10.56
C LYS A 304 4.66 21.86 -10.68
N PHE A 305 4.93 22.85 -11.52
CA PHE A 305 4.01 23.96 -11.79
C PHE A 305 3.38 23.85 -13.17
N VAL A 306 4.15 24.19 -14.21
CA VAL A 306 3.67 24.21 -15.60
C VAL A 306 4.73 23.60 -16.50
N GLY A 307 4.34 22.67 -17.34
CA GLY A 307 5.26 22.01 -18.27
C GLY A 307 6.42 21.32 -17.54
N PRO A 308 7.69 21.59 -17.92
CA PRO A 308 8.86 21.01 -17.26
C PRO A 308 9.30 21.76 -15.99
N PHE A 309 8.67 22.89 -15.67
CA PHE A 309 9.09 23.73 -14.54
C PHE A 309 8.62 23.18 -13.22
N SER A 310 9.57 23.05 -12.29
CA SER A 310 9.31 22.65 -10.91
C SER A 310 10.10 23.53 -9.95
N TRP A 311 9.56 23.68 -8.74
CA TRP A 311 10.23 24.42 -7.66
C TRP A 311 10.41 23.51 -6.46
N THR A 312 11.51 23.70 -5.73
CA THR A 312 11.78 22.95 -4.51
C THR A 312 11.57 23.85 -3.30
N PHE A 313 10.64 23.47 -2.45
CA PHE A 313 10.35 24.16 -1.20
C PHE A 313 11.11 23.47 -0.06
N SER A 314 11.80 24.27 0.75
CA SER A 314 12.33 23.82 2.03
C SER A 314 11.26 24.00 3.10
N ARG A 315 11.09 22.97 3.95
CA ARG A 315 10.19 22.96 5.10
C ARG A 315 10.91 22.36 6.30
N LEU A 316 10.49 22.76 7.49
CA LEU A 316 10.87 22.07 8.72
C LEU A 316 9.72 21.17 9.12
N VAL A 317 10.02 19.90 9.34
CA VAL A 317 9.12 18.98 9.99
C VAL A 317 9.57 18.79 11.44
N LYS A 318 8.62 18.76 12.35
CA LYS A 318 8.87 18.69 13.78
C LYS A 318 8.27 17.42 14.35
N SER A 319 8.88 16.87 15.39
CA SER A 319 8.30 15.77 16.16
C SER A 319 8.52 15.95 17.66
N SER A 320 7.64 15.31 18.43
CA SER A 320 7.68 15.25 19.88
C SER A 320 7.79 13.80 20.36
N ILE A 321 7.80 13.59 21.65
CA ILE A 321 7.70 12.24 22.23
C ILE A 321 6.41 11.52 21.83
N HIS A 322 5.35 12.28 21.55
CA HIS A 322 4.06 11.73 21.10
C HIS A 322 4.07 11.33 19.63
N GLY A 323 4.90 11.95 18.80
CA GLY A 323 5.00 11.72 17.35
C GLY A 323 5.10 13.02 16.56
N PRO A 324 4.77 12.99 15.26
CA PRO A 324 4.86 14.14 14.36
C PRO A 324 4.00 15.31 14.86
N ILE A 325 4.53 16.53 14.67
CA ILE A 325 3.89 17.78 15.07
C ILE A 325 3.34 18.48 13.83
N LEU A 326 2.11 18.98 13.96
CA LEU A 326 1.44 19.84 12.98
C LEU A 326 1.11 21.19 13.64
N GLU A 327 1.42 22.28 12.94
CA GLU A 327 1.22 23.64 13.42
C GLU A 327 0.12 24.31 12.61
N PHE A 328 -0.87 24.88 13.30
CA PHE A 328 -2.00 25.63 12.74
C PHE A 328 -2.17 26.93 13.53
N ASP A 329 -2.92 27.89 12.99
CA ASP A 329 -3.19 29.18 13.65
C ASP A 329 -3.90 29.01 15.00
N HIS A 330 -4.71 27.96 15.13
CA HIS A 330 -5.45 27.64 16.36
C HIS A 330 -4.69 26.75 17.35
N GLY A 331 -3.46 26.32 17.04
CA GLY A 331 -2.62 25.55 17.95
C GLY A 331 -1.62 24.61 17.29
N THR A 332 -0.76 24.06 18.13
CA THR A 332 0.25 23.06 17.78
C THR A 332 -0.18 21.68 18.30
N TYR A 333 -0.20 20.69 17.45
CA TYR A 333 -0.70 19.35 17.78
C TYR A 333 0.33 18.27 17.44
N ALA A 334 0.47 17.30 18.33
CA ALA A 334 1.24 16.09 18.07
C ALA A 334 0.31 14.90 17.86
N LEU A 335 0.66 14.04 16.90
CA LEU A 335 -0.10 12.85 16.58
C LEU A 335 0.62 11.62 17.12
N ARG A 336 -0.05 10.87 17.99
CA ARG A 336 0.39 9.54 18.40
C ARG A 336 -0.42 8.52 17.62
N ILE A 337 0.25 7.83 16.72
CA ILE A 337 -0.38 6.84 15.84
C ILE A 337 0.11 5.47 16.30
N SER A 338 -0.83 4.61 16.67
CA SER A 338 -0.54 3.21 16.99
C SER A 338 0.15 2.58 15.78
N SER A 339 1.13 1.73 16.03
CA SER A 339 1.88 1.04 14.98
C SER A 339 2.69 1.91 14.00
N LEU A 340 2.73 3.25 14.14
CA LEU A 340 3.56 4.10 13.27
C LEU A 340 5.02 3.62 13.20
N LYS A 341 5.52 3.08 14.30
CA LYS A 341 6.90 2.57 14.42
C LYS A 341 7.01 1.06 14.20
N ASP A 342 5.95 0.35 13.83
CA ASP A 342 6.01 -1.08 13.55
C ASP A 342 6.33 -1.34 12.07
N LEU A 343 7.34 -2.14 11.80
CA LEU A 343 7.76 -2.50 10.44
C LEU A 343 7.34 -3.93 10.04
N ARG A 344 6.65 -4.67 10.94
CA ARG A 344 6.37 -6.10 10.78
C ARG A 344 5.10 -6.43 9.98
N PHE A 345 4.46 -5.46 9.35
CA PHE A 345 3.21 -5.68 8.62
C PHE A 345 3.34 -6.76 7.55
N ILE A 346 4.38 -6.70 6.71
CA ILE A 346 4.62 -7.69 5.66
C ILE A 346 4.83 -9.09 6.27
N GLU A 347 5.62 -9.15 7.33
CA GLU A 347 5.88 -10.41 8.05
C GLU A 347 4.58 -11.05 8.55
N GLN A 348 3.66 -10.25 9.10
CA GLN A 348 2.40 -10.75 9.60
C GLN A 348 1.60 -11.48 8.52
N TRP A 349 1.31 -10.82 7.39
CA TRP A 349 0.54 -11.45 6.31
C TRP A 349 1.30 -12.58 5.60
N TYR A 350 2.62 -12.45 5.47
CA TYR A 350 3.44 -13.54 4.94
C TYR A 350 3.33 -14.80 5.80
N ARG A 351 3.45 -14.66 7.12
CA ARG A 351 3.28 -15.79 8.05
C ARG A 351 1.85 -16.33 8.08
N MET A 352 0.84 -15.44 8.03
CA MET A 352 -0.56 -15.85 7.92
C MET A 352 -0.80 -16.68 6.66
N GLY A 353 -0.25 -16.26 5.52
CA GLY A 353 -0.37 -16.99 4.25
C GLY A 353 0.18 -18.42 4.28
N LYS A 354 1.09 -18.72 5.21
CA LYS A 354 1.69 -20.06 5.42
C LYS A 354 1.17 -20.78 6.68
N ALA A 355 0.27 -20.15 7.44
CA ALA A 355 -0.29 -20.71 8.65
C ALA A 355 -1.17 -21.93 8.37
N ARG A 356 -1.19 -22.88 9.30
CA ARG A 356 -1.96 -24.15 9.20
C ARG A 356 -3.06 -24.25 10.24
N ASN A 357 -3.08 -23.35 11.20
CA ASN A 357 -4.06 -23.25 12.29
C ASN A 357 -4.08 -21.81 12.83
#